data_3205631b26a0e44c61cd19b79be983f8
#
_entry.id   3205631b26a0e44c61cd19b79be983f8
#
_cell.length_a   1.000
_cell.length_b   1.000
_cell.length_c   1.000
_cell.angle_alpha   90.00
_cell.angle_beta   90.00
_cell.angle_gamma   90.00
#
_symmetry.space_group_name_H-M   'P 1'
#
loop_
_entity.id
_entity.type
_entity.pdbx_description
1 polymer ?
#
loop_
_entity_poly.entity_id
_entity_poly.type
_entity_poly.pdbx_seq_one_letter_code
_entity_poly.pdbx_strand_id
1 'polypeptide(L)'
;MTPRGPGASMERDAAKARYRPVRAQWWSSLPGSCPVTWTWIGANTATFLASFVGLDLALSFSPSAVAARPWTVLTYALDGSGSVISLVLSAYVLWVFGGSLERSWLPRDYVRFLLLTTPTPAMALWLAAAWLNQGVALSGLWLPVAACAVAWSVLNPHERLLLYLAVPVEGRWVGPLAAAVVFFSFPFPLGVFALAGCALSWAYASGQFGGRAPLRGLGPVEAYRRWRRKREFQRLMRRSGLP
;
A
#
# COMPACT_ATOMS: atom_id res chain seq x y z
N MET A 1 17.63 43.81 -37.46
CA MET A 1 17.24 43.69 -36.03
C MET A 1 15.76 43.50 -35.91
N THR A 2 15.28 42.27 -35.78
CA THR A 2 13.87 41.96 -35.63
C THR A 2 13.52 41.93 -34.12
N PRO A 3 12.50 42.65 -33.65
CA PRO A 3 12.12 42.68 -32.26
C PRO A 3 11.50 41.33 -31.87
N ARG A 4 12.07 40.69 -30.88
CA ARG A 4 11.51 39.49 -30.25
C ARG A 4 10.23 39.90 -29.50
N GLY A 5 9.07 39.51 -30.02
CA GLY A 5 7.78 39.80 -29.40
C GLY A 5 7.62 39.16 -28.00
N PRO A 6 6.87 39.76 -27.08
CA PRO A 6 6.69 39.31 -25.69
C PRO A 6 5.97 37.95 -25.54
N GLY A 7 5.42 37.38 -26.61
CA GLY A 7 4.77 36.08 -26.62
C GLY A 7 5.70 34.88 -26.47
N ALA A 8 6.96 34.98 -26.98
CA ALA A 8 7.90 33.88 -26.98
C ALA A 8 8.49 33.58 -25.58
N SER A 9 8.51 34.56 -24.68
CA SER A 9 8.91 34.39 -23.30
C SER A 9 7.82 33.70 -22.46
N MET A 10 6.59 34.10 -22.65
CA MET A 10 5.42 33.51 -21.96
C MET A 10 5.19 32.04 -22.35
N GLU A 11 5.39 31.68 -23.62
CA GLU A 11 5.31 30.25 -24.02
C GLU A 11 6.44 29.40 -23.45
N ARG A 12 7.63 29.92 -23.33
CA ARG A 12 8.77 29.20 -22.68
C ARG A 12 8.56 29.04 -21.19
N ASP A 13 7.98 30.01 -20.53
CA ASP A 13 7.69 29.93 -19.09
C ASP A 13 6.50 29.02 -18.80
N ALA A 14 5.49 28.99 -19.69
CA ALA A 14 4.39 28.03 -19.65
C ALA A 14 4.86 26.59 -19.95
N ALA A 15 5.83 26.41 -20.85
CA ALA A 15 6.44 25.10 -21.13
C ALA A 15 7.32 24.61 -19.97
N LYS A 16 8.08 25.51 -19.32
CA LYS A 16 8.85 25.21 -18.11
C LYS A 16 7.94 24.90 -16.90
N ALA A 17 6.79 25.57 -16.79
CA ALA A 17 5.82 25.31 -15.73
C ALA A 17 5.12 23.94 -15.87
N ARG A 18 5.03 23.39 -17.10
CA ARG A 18 4.50 22.03 -17.33
C ARG A 18 5.53 20.92 -17.07
N TYR A 19 6.80 21.23 -17.15
CA TYR A 19 7.87 20.28 -16.84
C TYR A 19 8.26 20.37 -15.35
N ARG A 20 7.35 19.94 -14.46
CA ARG A 20 7.76 19.58 -13.10
C ARG A 20 8.50 18.26 -13.20
N PRO A 21 9.82 18.23 -12.92
CA PRO A 21 10.56 16.98 -12.95
C PRO A 21 9.94 16.04 -11.91
N VAL A 22 9.56 14.85 -12.35
CA VAL A 22 9.03 13.75 -11.55
C VAL A 22 9.95 13.42 -10.35
N ARG A 23 11.19 13.88 -10.37
CA ARG A 23 12.18 13.72 -9.30
C ARG A 23 11.84 14.39 -7.97
N ALA A 24 11.04 15.44 -7.94
CA ALA A 24 10.79 16.18 -6.70
C ALA A 24 9.62 15.62 -5.87
N GLN A 25 8.80 14.75 -6.44
CA GLN A 25 7.54 14.37 -5.82
C GLN A 25 7.64 13.15 -4.91
N TRP A 26 8.53 12.22 -5.17
CA TRP A 26 8.69 11.06 -4.29
C TRP A 26 9.67 11.27 -3.13
N TRP A 27 10.62 12.23 -3.24
CA TRP A 27 11.47 12.64 -2.12
C TRP A 27 10.73 13.51 -1.10
N SER A 28 9.74 14.30 -1.52
CA SER A 28 8.87 15.02 -0.60
C SER A 28 7.86 14.12 0.11
N SER A 29 7.77 12.87 -0.30
CA SER A 29 7.00 11.82 0.36
C SER A 29 7.85 10.96 1.33
N LEU A 30 9.10 11.36 1.61
CA LEU A 30 9.89 10.77 2.69
C LEU A 30 9.15 10.89 4.03
N PRO A 31 9.10 9.84 4.84
CA PRO A 31 8.09 9.66 5.87
C PRO A 31 8.35 10.55 7.09
N GLY A 32 7.63 11.64 7.15
CA GLY A 32 7.58 12.44 8.38
C GLY A 32 6.78 11.78 9.50
N SER A 33 5.82 10.91 9.20
CA SER A 33 5.00 10.25 10.23
C SER A 33 4.20 9.08 9.66
N CYS A 34 4.78 7.90 9.62
CA CYS A 34 4.09 6.65 9.34
C CYS A 34 4.31 5.67 10.51
N PRO A 35 3.72 5.95 11.70
CA PRO A 35 4.02 5.20 12.91
C PRO A 35 3.60 3.72 12.80
N VAL A 36 2.50 3.41 12.11
CA VAL A 36 2.01 2.04 11.96
C VAL A 36 2.97 1.22 11.10
N THR A 37 3.40 1.76 9.95
CA THR A 37 4.37 1.10 9.06
C THR A 37 5.69 0.85 9.78
N TRP A 38 6.22 1.85 10.51
CA TRP A 38 7.46 1.70 11.27
C TRP A 38 7.34 0.69 12.42
N THR A 39 6.19 0.68 13.13
CA THR A 39 5.94 -0.31 14.18
C THR A 39 5.93 -1.72 13.61
N TRP A 40 5.33 -1.91 12.44
CA TRP A 40 5.27 -3.22 11.77
C TRP A 40 6.66 -3.71 11.30
N ILE A 41 7.44 -2.81 10.68
CA ILE A 41 8.83 -3.10 10.29
C ILE A 41 9.68 -3.42 11.53
N GLY A 42 9.56 -2.61 12.58
CA GLY A 42 10.29 -2.81 13.83
C GLY A 42 9.95 -4.14 14.50
N ALA A 43 8.67 -4.51 14.58
CA ALA A 43 8.23 -5.78 15.13
C ALA A 43 8.79 -6.96 14.33
N ASN A 44 8.76 -6.89 12.99
CA ASN A 44 9.32 -7.93 12.13
C ASN A 44 10.84 -8.05 12.26
N THR A 45 11.53 -6.92 12.38
CA THR A 45 12.97 -6.92 12.66
C THR A 45 13.30 -7.50 14.03
N ALA A 46 12.50 -7.20 15.05
CA ALA A 46 12.68 -7.74 16.39
C ALA A 46 12.49 -9.26 16.43
N THR A 47 11.45 -9.79 15.77
CA THR A 47 11.22 -11.25 15.66
C THR A 47 12.31 -11.94 14.86
N PHE A 48 12.83 -11.28 13.81
CA PHE A 48 13.98 -11.76 13.05
C PHE A 48 15.23 -11.88 13.95
N LEU A 49 15.53 -10.85 14.74
CA LEU A 49 16.65 -10.89 15.68
C LEU A 49 16.45 -11.94 16.76
N ALA A 50 15.21 -12.12 17.27
CA ALA A 50 14.87 -13.14 18.24
C ALA A 50 15.13 -14.56 17.69
N SER A 51 14.89 -14.80 16.41
CA SER A 51 15.18 -16.09 15.76
C SER A 51 16.69 -16.42 15.75
N PHE A 52 17.56 -15.41 15.65
CA PHE A 52 19.02 -15.61 15.74
C PHE A 52 19.49 -16.04 17.13
N VAL A 53 18.77 -15.65 18.18
CA VAL A 53 19.05 -16.04 19.58
C VAL A 53 18.41 -17.39 19.92
N GLY A 54 17.76 -18.04 18.94
CA GLY A 54 17.11 -19.33 19.13
C GLY A 54 15.73 -19.25 19.81
N LEU A 55 15.13 -18.06 19.91
CA LEU A 55 13.78 -17.88 20.43
C LEU A 55 12.78 -18.16 19.31
N ASP A 56 12.23 -19.37 19.28
CA ASP A 56 11.09 -19.70 18.41
C ASP A 56 9.79 -19.22 19.05
N LEU A 57 9.28 -18.11 18.54
CA LEU A 57 8.01 -17.52 18.99
C LEU A 57 6.78 -18.24 18.41
N ALA A 58 6.98 -19.26 17.59
CA ALA A 58 5.94 -20.04 16.93
C ALA A 58 4.87 -19.16 16.26
N LEU A 59 5.32 -18.14 15.53
CA LEU A 59 4.48 -17.17 14.85
C LEU A 59 4.02 -17.64 13.47
N SER A 60 4.75 -18.59 12.86
CA SER A 60 4.44 -19.15 11.55
C SER A 60 3.08 -19.82 11.54
N PHE A 61 2.32 -19.56 10.47
CA PHE A 61 1.03 -20.18 10.26
C PHE A 61 1.19 -21.57 9.61
N SER A 62 0.50 -22.55 10.18
CA SER A 62 0.34 -23.87 9.59
C SER A 62 -1.13 -24.30 9.69
N PRO A 63 -1.77 -24.75 8.62
CA PRO A 63 -3.17 -25.18 8.63
C PRO A 63 -3.49 -26.25 9.68
N SER A 64 -2.56 -27.19 9.92
CA SER A 64 -2.70 -28.27 10.88
C SER A 64 -2.63 -27.78 12.34
N ALA A 65 -1.95 -26.66 12.59
CA ALA A 65 -1.73 -26.13 13.94
C ALA A 65 -2.74 -25.02 14.33
N VAL A 66 -3.63 -24.60 13.45
CA VAL A 66 -4.59 -23.50 13.71
C VAL A 66 -5.45 -23.75 14.93
N ALA A 67 -5.92 -24.99 15.13
CA ALA A 67 -6.75 -25.32 16.28
C ALA A 67 -6.00 -25.15 17.63
N ALA A 68 -4.69 -25.42 17.64
CA ALA A 68 -3.84 -25.27 18.84
C ALA A 68 -3.30 -23.84 18.99
N ARG A 69 -3.11 -23.11 17.87
CA ARG A 69 -2.48 -21.79 17.83
C ARG A 69 -3.24 -20.82 16.91
N PRO A 70 -4.46 -20.41 17.27
CA PRO A 70 -5.32 -19.57 16.40
C PRO A 70 -4.73 -18.18 16.11
N TRP A 71 -3.87 -17.66 17.00
CA TRP A 71 -3.21 -16.36 16.80
C TRP A 71 -2.28 -16.33 15.58
N THR A 72 -1.77 -17.49 15.13
CA THR A 72 -0.86 -17.58 13.96
C THR A 72 -1.49 -17.10 12.67
N VAL A 73 -2.82 -17.08 12.57
CA VAL A 73 -3.56 -16.51 11.44
C VAL A 73 -3.25 -15.01 11.23
N LEU A 74 -2.95 -14.29 12.30
CA LEU A 74 -2.62 -12.87 12.25
C LEU A 74 -1.11 -12.64 12.41
N THR A 75 -0.45 -13.45 13.26
CA THR A 75 0.95 -13.23 13.65
C THR A 75 1.97 -13.75 12.65
N TYR A 76 1.57 -14.57 11.66
CA TYR A 76 2.50 -15.06 10.63
C TYR A 76 3.22 -13.93 9.90
N ALA A 77 2.54 -12.78 9.74
CA ALA A 77 3.10 -11.61 9.12
C ALA A 77 4.23 -10.96 9.93
N LEU A 78 4.31 -11.26 11.23
CA LEU A 78 5.37 -10.81 12.12
C LEU A 78 6.50 -11.84 12.24
N ASP A 79 6.36 -13.00 11.59
CA ASP A 79 7.39 -14.02 11.59
C ASP A 79 8.57 -13.58 10.73
N GLY A 80 9.66 -13.21 11.41
CA GLY A 80 10.92 -12.83 10.79
C GLY A 80 11.78 -14.02 10.33
N SER A 81 11.29 -15.26 10.44
CA SER A 81 12.03 -16.46 10.05
C SER A 81 12.26 -16.48 8.53
N GLY A 82 13.40 -15.98 8.07
CA GLY A 82 13.72 -15.89 6.66
C GLY A 82 15.14 -15.41 6.43
N SER A 83 15.46 -15.09 5.18
CA SER A 83 16.74 -14.49 4.86
C SER A 83 16.76 -12.98 5.15
N VAL A 84 17.94 -12.44 5.50
CA VAL A 84 18.14 -10.99 5.67
C VAL A 84 17.67 -10.21 4.43
N ILE A 85 17.92 -10.76 3.24
CA ILE A 85 17.53 -10.13 1.97
C ILE A 85 16.00 -10.03 1.87
N SER A 86 15.29 -11.10 2.25
CA SER A 86 13.82 -11.12 2.26
C SER A 86 13.25 -10.10 3.25
N LEU A 87 13.84 -10.00 4.43
CA LEU A 87 13.45 -9.02 5.44
C LEU A 87 13.63 -7.59 4.93
N VAL A 88 14.83 -7.27 4.42
CA VAL A 88 15.14 -5.91 3.92
C VAL A 88 14.25 -5.54 2.74
N LEU A 89 14.06 -6.47 1.80
CA LEU A 89 13.22 -6.23 0.62
C LEU A 89 11.75 -6.02 1.03
N SER A 90 11.21 -6.88 1.90
CA SER A 90 9.82 -6.75 2.39
C SER A 90 9.63 -5.46 3.20
N ALA A 91 10.58 -5.10 4.05
CA ALA A 91 10.56 -3.85 4.81
C ALA A 91 10.60 -2.64 3.88
N TYR A 92 11.45 -2.66 2.85
CA TYR A 92 11.55 -1.59 1.85
C TYR A 92 10.22 -1.42 1.08
N VAL A 93 9.66 -2.52 0.59
CA VAL A 93 8.41 -2.50 -0.19
C VAL A 93 7.23 -2.07 0.70
N LEU A 94 7.18 -2.55 1.97
CA LEU A 94 6.20 -2.09 2.94
C LEU A 94 6.35 -0.60 3.25
N TRP A 95 7.58 -0.10 3.37
CA TRP A 95 7.84 1.32 3.59
C TRP A 95 7.35 2.19 2.43
N VAL A 96 7.58 1.75 1.18
CA VAL A 96 7.15 2.48 -0.03
C VAL A 96 5.62 2.47 -0.15
N PHE A 97 5.00 1.30 -0.20
CA PHE A 97 3.57 1.16 -0.44
C PHE A 97 2.74 1.39 0.84
N GLY A 98 3.10 0.74 1.93
CA GLY A 98 2.40 0.88 3.21
C GLY A 98 2.51 2.29 3.77
N GLY A 99 3.70 2.89 3.72
CA GLY A 99 3.90 4.29 4.11
C GLY A 99 3.14 5.29 3.23
N SER A 100 2.98 5.00 1.93
CA SER A 100 2.15 5.81 1.03
C SER A 100 0.66 5.69 1.37
N LEU A 101 0.19 4.47 1.66
CA LEU A 101 -1.20 4.22 2.09
C LEU A 101 -1.50 4.87 3.43
N GLU A 102 -0.61 4.75 4.43
CA GLU A 102 -0.77 5.35 5.76
C GLU A 102 -0.87 6.87 5.69
N ARG A 103 -0.13 7.51 4.76
CA ARG A 103 -0.22 8.96 4.52
C ARG A 103 -1.49 9.38 3.77
N SER A 104 -2.01 8.52 2.91
CA SER A 104 -3.23 8.81 2.14
C SER A 104 -4.50 8.53 2.94
N TRP A 105 -4.45 7.59 3.85
CA TRP A 105 -5.53 7.20 4.75
C TRP A 105 -5.29 7.75 6.16
N LEU A 106 -6.34 7.72 6.99
CA LEU A 106 -6.15 7.92 8.42
C LEU A 106 -5.45 6.68 9.01
N PRO A 107 -4.55 6.83 10.01
CA PRO A 107 -3.85 5.69 10.62
C PRO A 107 -4.80 4.58 11.10
N ARG A 108 -6.01 4.95 11.57
CA ARG A 108 -7.04 3.97 11.99
C ARG A 108 -7.57 3.14 10.83
N ASP A 109 -7.76 3.75 9.66
CA ASP A 109 -8.27 3.04 8.48
C ASP A 109 -7.20 2.15 7.88
N TYR A 110 -5.92 2.57 7.94
CA TYR A 110 -4.80 1.75 7.55
C TYR A 110 -4.61 0.53 8.48
N VAL A 111 -4.74 0.71 9.80
CA VAL A 111 -4.71 -0.43 10.74
C VAL A 111 -5.86 -1.39 10.47
N ARG A 112 -7.08 -0.90 10.24
CA ARG A 112 -8.24 -1.76 9.87
C ARG A 112 -7.98 -2.53 8.59
N PHE A 113 -7.41 -1.86 7.59
CA PHE A 113 -7.02 -2.51 6.34
C PHE A 113 -6.04 -3.66 6.58
N LEU A 114 -4.96 -3.42 7.34
CA LEU A 114 -3.98 -4.46 7.68
C LEU A 114 -4.62 -5.61 8.47
N LEU A 115 -5.44 -5.31 9.47
CA LEU A 115 -6.13 -6.32 10.28
C LEU A 115 -7.12 -7.17 9.49
N LEU A 116 -7.68 -6.65 8.40
CA LEU A 116 -8.57 -7.38 7.52
C LEU A 116 -7.81 -8.18 6.45
N THR A 117 -6.82 -7.56 5.82
CA THR A 117 -6.12 -8.17 4.68
C THR A 117 -5.07 -9.20 5.10
N THR A 118 -4.46 -9.06 6.28
CA THR A 118 -3.45 -10.01 6.78
C THR A 118 -4.04 -11.40 7.07
N PRO A 119 -5.12 -11.59 7.83
CA PRO A 119 -5.65 -12.92 8.12
C PRO A 119 -6.37 -13.57 6.94
N THR A 120 -6.83 -12.80 5.96
CA THR A 120 -7.63 -13.32 4.85
C THR A 120 -6.95 -14.43 4.05
N PRO A 121 -5.70 -14.30 3.56
CA PRO A 121 -5.04 -15.39 2.84
C PRO A 121 -4.77 -16.61 3.72
N ALA A 122 -4.47 -16.41 5.01
CA ALA A 122 -4.27 -17.51 5.95
C ALA A 122 -5.57 -18.32 6.16
N MET A 123 -6.70 -17.63 6.34
CA MET A 123 -7.99 -18.29 6.45
C MET A 123 -8.43 -18.98 5.15
N ALA A 124 -8.20 -18.36 4.01
CA ALA A 124 -8.50 -18.97 2.72
C ALA A 124 -7.67 -20.23 2.48
N LEU A 125 -6.37 -20.21 2.82
CA LEU A 125 -5.50 -21.38 2.72
C LEU A 125 -5.84 -22.45 3.76
N TRP A 126 -6.31 -22.09 4.94
CA TRP A 126 -6.82 -23.05 5.91
C TRP A 126 -8.04 -23.80 5.39
N LEU A 127 -9.01 -23.09 4.80
CA LEU A 127 -10.18 -23.70 4.14
C LEU A 127 -9.76 -24.58 2.96
N ALA A 128 -8.81 -24.10 2.15
CA ALA A 128 -8.26 -24.87 1.04
C ALA A 128 -7.58 -26.17 1.51
N ALA A 129 -6.81 -26.09 2.62
CA ALA A 129 -6.17 -27.27 3.20
C ALA A 129 -7.18 -28.31 3.68
N ALA A 130 -8.31 -27.87 4.25
CA ALA A 130 -9.40 -28.76 4.66
C ALA A 130 -10.08 -29.46 3.47
N TRP A 131 -10.15 -28.80 2.31
CA TRP A 131 -10.80 -29.36 1.11
C TRP A 131 -9.87 -30.20 0.24
N LEU A 132 -8.61 -29.76 0.10
CA LEU A 132 -7.65 -30.34 -0.85
C LEU A 132 -6.67 -31.32 -0.19
N ASN A 133 -6.72 -31.44 1.14
CA ASN A 133 -5.74 -32.21 1.91
C ASN A 133 -4.28 -31.77 1.66
N GLN A 134 -4.09 -30.51 1.25
CA GLN A 134 -2.79 -29.90 0.96
C GLN A 134 -2.62 -28.68 1.84
N GLY A 135 -1.63 -28.68 2.70
CA GLY A 135 -1.33 -27.55 3.59
C GLY A 135 -0.03 -26.87 3.21
N VAL A 136 -0.02 -25.55 3.24
CA VAL A 136 1.18 -24.72 3.08
C VAL A 136 1.35 -23.83 4.29
N ALA A 137 2.55 -23.83 4.86
CA ALA A 137 2.89 -22.91 5.94
C ALA A 137 3.08 -21.48 5.37
N LEU A 138 2.67 -20.48 6.17
CA LEU A 138 2.89 -19.08 5.87
C LEU A 138 3.82 -18.47 6.90
N SER A 139 4.74 -17.65 6.43
CA SER A 139 5.63 -16.85 7.25
C SER A 139 6.01 -15.56 6.55
N GLY A 140 6.26 -14.51 7.31
CA GLY A 140 6.80 -13.25 6.82
C GLY A 140 5.80 -12.26 6.26
N LEU A 141 6.33 -11.10 5.94
CA LEU A 141 5.59 -9.88 5.54
C LEU A 141 5.06 -9.90 4.10
N TRP A 142 5.51 -10.83 3.26
CA TRP A 142 5.34 -10.69 1.81
C TRP A 142 3.87 -10.69 1.33
N LEU A 143 2.96 -11.44 1.97
CA LEU A 143 1.53 -11.40 1.65
C LEU A 143 0.86 -10.06 2.02
N PRO A 144 1.03 -9.53 3.24
CA PRO A 144 0.58 -8.17 3.58
C PRO A 144 1.18 -7.09 2.68
N VAL A 145 2.45 -7.24 2.30
CA VAL A 145 3.13 -6.31 1.37
C VAL A 145 2.49 -6.36 -0.01
N ALA A 146 2.19 -7.55 -0.54
CA ALA A 146 1.48 -7.70 -1.81
C ALA A 146 0.08 -7.07 -1.75
N ALA A 147 -0.65 -7.24 -0.64
CA ALA A 147 -1.94 -6.59 -0.42
C ALA A 147 -1.82 -5.05 -0.42
N CYS A 148 -0.78 -4.49 0.24
CA CYS A 148 -0.50 -3.05 0.19
C CYS A 148 -0.18 -2.57 -1.24
N ALA A 149 0.59 -3.33 -2.01
CA ALA A 149 0.92 -3.00 -3.40
C ALA A 149 -0.34 -2.97 -4.30
N VAL A 150 -1.26 -3.94 -4.11
CA VAL A 150 -2.55 -3.96 -4.81
C VAL A 150 -3.40 -2.75 -4.43
N ALA A 151 -3.57 -2.42 -3.14
CA ALA A 151 -4.32 -1.25 -2.71
C ALA A 151 -3.73 0.05 -3.27
N TRP A 152 -2.40 0.16 -3.23
CA TRP A 152 -1.69 1.33 -3.75
C TRP A 152 -1.90 1.50 -5.26
N SER A 153 -1.86 0.42 -6.03
CA SER A 153 -2.07 0.45 -7.48
C SER A 153 -3.47 0.95 -7.88
N VAL A 154 -4.49 0.60 -7.09
CA VAL A 154 -5.87 1.08 -7.29
C VAL A 154 -5.98 2.58 -7.02
N LEU A 155 -5.28 3.07 -5.99
CA LEU A 155 -5.33 4.48 -5.60
C LEU A 155 -4.48 5.38 -6.51
N ASN A 156 -3.40 4.86 -7.08
CA ASN A 156 -2.40 5.62 -7.84
C ASN A 156 -2.12 5.01 -9.23
N PRO A 157 -3.13 4.81 -10.10
CA PRO A 157 -2.99 4.08 -11.35
C PRO A 157 -2.08 4.79 -12.37
N HIS A 158 -1.91 6.10 -12.26
CA HIS A 158 -1.13 6.92 -13.19
C HIS A 158 0.24 7.33 -12.64
N GLU A 159 0.57 6.97 -11.41
CA GLU A 159 1.90 7.19 -10.87
C GLU A 159 2.90 6.23 -11.53
N ARG A 160 4.10 6.72 -11.81
CA ARG A 160 5.20 5.92 -12.36
C ARG A 160 6.17 5.61 -11.25
N LEU A 161 6.38 4.33 -11.00
CA LEU A 161 7.40 3.82 -10.10
C LEU A 161 8.62 3.38 -10.91
N LEU A 162 9.78 3.73 -10.43
CA LEU A 162 11.05 3.17 -10.92
C LEU A 162 11.29 1.86 -10.16
N LEU A 163 10.84 0.75 -10.74
CA LEU A 163 11.10 -0.56 -10.18
C LEU A 163 12.59 -0.88 -10.38
N TYR A 164 13.29 -1.18 -9.28
CA TYR A 164 14.75 -1.43 -9.28
C TYR A 164 15.58 -0.31 -9.94
N LEU A 165 15.12 0.97 -9.86
CA LEU A 165 15.82 2.14 -10.43
C LEU A 165 15.98 2.13 -11.96
N ALA A 166 15.49 1.11 -12.67
CA ALA A 166 15.77 0.92 -14.11
C ALA A 166 14.50 0.99 -14.98
N VAL A 167 13.37 0.46 -14.55
CA VAL A 167 12.16 0.34 -15.39
C VAL A 167 11.04 1.21 -14.85
N PRO A 168 10.55 2.21 -15.62
CA PRO A 168 9.36 2.98 -15.24
C PRO A 168 8.11 2.11 -15.44
N VAL A 169 7.54 1.63 -14.34
CA VAL A 169 6.28 0.88 -14.34
C VAL A 169 5.15 1.81 -13.92
N GLU A 170 4.07 1.84 -14.70
CA GLU A 170 2.86 2.57 -14.32
C GLU A 170 2.16 1.87 -13.15
N GLY A 171 1.63 2.66 -12.20
CA GLY A 171 0.99 2.16 -10.98
C GLY A 171 -0.09 1.12 -11.22
N ARG A 172 -0.84 1.23 -12.33
CA ARG A 172 -1.88 0.26 -12.71
C ARG A 172 -1.38 -1.18 -12.88
N TRP A 173 -0.10 -1.38 -13.21
CA TRP A 173 0.49 -2.71 -13.41
C TRP A 173 1.05 -3.32 -12.12
N VAL A 174 1.31 -2.52 -11.11
CA VAL A 174 1.88 -2.97 -9.83
C VAL A 174 0.96 -3.97 -9.12
N GLY A 175 -0.35 -3.69 -9.08
CA GLY A 175 -1.34 -4.59 -8.47
C GLY A 175 -1.44 -5.96 -9.15
N PRO A 176 -1.71 -6.03 -10.46
CA PRO A 176 -1.71 -7.28 -11.21
C PRO A 176 -0.40 -8.06 -11.09
N LEU A 177 0.75 -7.36 -11.11
CA LEU A 177 2.06 -7.99 -10.95
C LEU A 177 2.22 -8.60 -9.55
N ALA A 178 1.85 -7.87 -8.49
CA ALA A 178 1.89 -8.38 -7.13
C ALA A 178 0.96 -9.59 -6.96
N ALA A 179 -0.24 -9.54 -7.53
CA ALA A 179 -1.17 -10.66 -7.51
C ALA A 179 -0.62 -11.89 -8.27
N ALA A 180 0.03 -11.67 -9.42
CA ALA A 180 0.67 -12.75 -10.17
C ALA A 180 1.80 -13.40 -9.35
N VAL A 181 2.65 -12.60 -8.69
CA VAL A 181 3.70 -13.11 -7.80
C VAL A 181 3.10 -13.97 -6.69
N VAL A 182 2.01 -13.52 -6.05
CA VAL A 182 1.31 -14.29 -5.01
C VAL A 182 0.78 -15.60 -5.60
N PHE A 183 0.14 -15.56 -6.75
CA PHE A 183 -0.42 -16.76 -7.40
C PHE A 183 0.65 -17.82 -7.70
N PHE A 184 1.77 -17.42 -8.31
CA PHE A 184 2.85 -18.33 -8.69
C PHE A 184 3.74 -18.78 -7.53
N SER A 185 3.65 -18.13 -6.36
CA SER A 185 4.41 -18.54 -5.17
C SER A 185 3.84 -19.77 -4.48
N PHE A 186 2.62 -20.16 -4.83
CA PHE A 186 1.97 -21.35 -4.28
C PHE A 186 1.69 -22.38 -5.39
N PRO A 187 1.75 -23.69 -5.06
CA PRO A 187 1.34 -24.72 -6.02
C PRO A 187 -0.15 -24.58 -6.35
N PHE A 188 -0.50 -24.86 -7.60
CA PHE A 188 -1.90 -24.95 -8.02
C PHE A 188 -2.62 -26.10 -7.29
N PRO A 189 -3.85 -25.92 -6.74
CA PRO A 189 -4.71 -24.73 -6.82
C PRO A 189 -4.60 -23.74 -5.64
N LEU A 190 -3.67 -23.93 -4.70
CA LEU A 190 -3.55 -23.11 -3.50
C LEU A 190 -3.27 -21.62 -3.80
N GLY A 191 -2.60 -21.34 -4.94
CA GLY A 191 -2.36 -19.97 -5.38
C GLY A 191 -3.65 -19.15 -5.57
N VAL A 192 -4.75 -19.77 -5.99
CA VAL A 192 -6.05 -19.11 -6.12
C VAL A 192 -6.57 -18.62 -4.74
N PHE A 193 -6.44 -19.48 -3.73
CA PHE A 193 -6.87 -19.14 -2.37
C PHE A 193 -5.96 -18.06 -1.73
N ALA A 194 -4.66 -18.09 -2.02
CA ALA A 194 -3.72 -17.07 -1.57
C ALA A 194 -4.06 -15.67 -2.11
N LEU A 195 -4.68 -15.58 -3.30
CA LEU A 195 -5.15 -14.32 -3.87
C LEU A 195 -6.30 -13.66 -3.09
N ALA A 196 -6.94 -14.36 -2.15
CA ALA A 196 -8.05 -13.79 -1.36
C ALA A 196 -7.65 -12.48 -0.64
N GLY A 197 -6.40 -12.39 -0.14
CA GLY A 197 -5.86 -11.15 0.45
C GLY A 197 -5.74 -10.02 -0.57
N CYS A 198 -5.29 -10.30 -1.79
CA CYS A 198 -5.21 -9.34 -2.88
C CYS A 198 -6.60 -8.89 -3.35
N ALA A 199 -7.54 -9.82 -3.47
CA ALA A 199 -8.93 -9.53 -3.85
C ALA A 199 -9.63 -8.64 -2.82
N LEU A 200 -9.47 -8.95 -1.52
CA LEU A 200 -9.99 -8.12 -0.44
C LEU A 200 -9.34 -6.73 -0.44
N SER A 201 -8.04 -6.65 -0.66
CA SER A 201 -7.31 -5.40 -0.75
C SER A 201 -7.81 -4.52 -1.90
N TRP A 202 -8.04 -5.12 -3.06
CA TRP A 202 -8.62 -4.43 -4.21
C TRP A 202 -10.04 -3.93 -3.92
N ALA A 203 -10.89 -4.78 -3.34
CA ALA A 203 -12.26 -4.43 -2.98
C ALA A 203 -12.32 -3.31 -1.92
N TYR A 204 -11.40 -3.34 -0.94
CA TYR A 204 -11.29 -2.29 0.07
C TYR A 204 -10.85 -0.95 -0.54
N ALA A 205 -9.82 -0.96 -1.38
CA ALA A 205 -9.29 0.24 -2.03
C ALA A 205 -10.24 0.83 -3.08
N SER A 206 -11.04 -0.01 -3.75
CA SER A 206 -12.09 0.43 -4.70
C SER A 206 -13.36 0.99 -4.03
N GLY A 207 -13.46 0.89 -2.69
CA GLY A 207 -14.58 1.44 -1.93
C GLY A 207 -15.84 0.56 -1.92
N GLN A 208 -15.77 -0.71 -2.33
CA GLN A 208 -16.93 -1.61 -2.39
C GLN A 208 -17.52 -1.95 -1.02
N PHE A 209 -16.75 -1.82 0.06
CA PHE A 209 -17.22 -2.12 1.42
C PHE A 209 -17.96 -0.95 2.12
N GLY A 210 -18.48 0.03 1.38
CA GLY A 210 -19.29 1.11 1.97
C GLY A 210 -18.55 2.00 2.99
N GLY A 211 -17.35 1.64 3.34
CA GLY A 211 -16.40 2.51 4.00
C GLY A 211 -15.97 3.54 2.96
N ARG A 212 -16.22 4.80 3.25
CA ARG A 212 -15.79 5.92 2.43
C ARG A 212 -14.44 5.56 1.85
N ALA A 213 -14.41 5.26 0.53
CA ALA A 213 -13.15 5.28 -0.21
C ALA A 213 -12.44 6.53 0.29
N PRO A 214 -11.22 6.45 0.81
CA PRO A 214 -10.57 7.62 1.36
C PRO A 214 -10.63 8.66 0.26
N LEU A 215 -11.53 9.62 0.45
CA LEU A 215 -11.75 10.69 -0.50
C LEU A 215 -10.37 11.27 -0.73
N ARG A 216 -9.83 11.04 -1.93
CA ARG A 216 -8.59 11.61 -2.45
C ARG A 216 -8.21 12.87 -1.67
N GLY A 217 -7.35 12.75 -0.64
CA GLY A 217 -6.72 13.88 0.03
C GLY A 217 -7.64 14.90 0.73
N LEU A 218 -8.88 14.54 1.09
CA LEU A 218 -9.79 15.45 1.79
C LEU A 218 -10.17 14.87 3.14
N GLY A 219 -9.28 15.05 4.14
CA GLY A 219 -9.70 14.99 5.53
C GLY A 219 -10.90 15.94 5.74
N PRO A 220 -11.81 15.66 6.70
CA PRO A 220 -12.97 16.52 6.95
C PRO A 220 -12.57 18.00 7.17
N VAL A 221 -11.38 18.25 7.68
CA VAL A 221 -10.80 19.59 7.83
C VAL A 221 -10.46 20.24 6.49
N GLU A 222 -9.95 19.49 5.53
CA GLU A 222 -9.63 20.03 4.19
C GLU A 222 -10.88 20.19 3.32
N ALA A 223 -11.86 19.28 3.46
CA ALA A 223 -13.17 19.44 2.85
C ALA A 223 -13.87 20.70 3.37
N TYR A 224 -13.82 20.93 4.68
CA TYR A 224 -14.34 22.15 5.31
C TYR A 224 -13.58 23.41 4.86
N ARG A 225 -12.22 23.36 4.80
CA ARG A 225 -11.40 24.48 4.32
C ARG A 225 -11.65 24.80 2.85
N ARG A 226 -11.88 23.79 2.00
CA ARG A 226 -12.25 24.00 0.58
C ARG A 226 -13.65 24.56 0.44
N TRP A 227 -14.61 24.07 1.22
CA TRP A 227 -15.96 24.60 1.24
C TRP A 227 -16.00 26.05 1.73
N ARG A 228 -15.25 26.38 2.80
CA ARG A 228 -15.09 27.75 3.32
C ARG A 228 -14.47 28.67 2.27
N ARG A 229 -13.39 28.26 1.61
CA ARG A 229 -12.76 29.01 0.51
C ARG A 229 -13.70 29.23 -0.69
N LYS A 230 -14.49 28.22 -1.06
CA LYS A 230 -15.52 28.38 -2.12
C LYS A 230 -16.57 29.41 -1.72
N ARG A 231 -17.04 29.41 -0.47
CA ARG A 231 -17.99 30.41 0.01
C ARG A 231 -17.40 31.81 0.08
N GLU A 232 -16.17 31.97 0.51
CA GLU A 232 -15.46 33.25 0.53
C GLU A 232 -15.25 33.76 -0.90
N PHE A 233 -14.84 32.91 -1.82
CA PHE A 233 -14.69 33.26 -3.23
C PHE A 233 -16.04 33.67 -3.87
N GLN A 234 -17.12 32.95 -3.62
CA GLN A 234 -18.45 33.32 -4.11
C GLN A 234 -18.96 34.64 -3.51
N ARG A 235 -18.61 34.96 -2.27
CA ARG A 235 -18.93 36.25 -1.65
C ARG A 235 -18.14 37.40 -2.30
N LEU A 236 -16.88 37.17 -2.63
CA LEU A 236 -16.03 38.15 -3.31
C LEU A 236 -16.51 38.38 -4.72
N MET A 237 -16.87 37.33 -5.47
CA MET A 237 -17.45 37.45 -6.82
C MET A 237 -18.76 38.23 -6.84
N ARG A 238 -19.65 37.99 -5.85
CA ARG A 238 -20.89 38.77 -5.71
C ARG A 238 -20.65 40.25 -5.38
N ARG A 239 -19.57 40.56 -4.63
CA ARG A 239 -19.21 41.94 -4.31
C ARG A 239 -18.53 42.69 -5.44
N SER A 240 -17.81 41.99 -6.32
CA SER A 240 -17.11 42.55 -7.47
C SER A 240 -18.01 42.74 -8.70
N GLY A 241 -19.30 42.32 -8.65
CA GLY A 241 -20.22 42.48 -9.77
C GLY A 241 -19.86 41.68 -11.02
N LEU A 242 -18.93 40.70 -10.89
CA LEU A 242 -18.56 39.80 -11.99
C LEU A 242 -19.53 38.62 -12.02
N PRO A 243 -20.06 38.25 -13.22
CA PRO A 243 -20.98 37.12 -13.39
C PRO A 243 -20.37 35.76 -13.04
#